data_c678cbeadd7e95934679aaf841ccef80
#
_entry.id   c678cbeadd7e95934679aaf841ccef80
#
_cell.length_a   1.000
_cell.length_b   1.000
_cell.length_c   1.000
_cell.angle_alpha   90.00
_cell.angle_beta   90.00
_cell.angle_gamma   90.00
#
_symmetry.space_group_name_H-M   'P 1'
#
loop_
_entity.id
_entity.type
_entity.pdbx_description
1 polymer ?
#
loop_
_entity_poly.entity_id
_entity_poly.type
_entity_poly.pdbx_seq_one_letter_code
_entity_poly.pdbx_strand_id
1 'polypeptide(L)'
;MTPSKARAEVFDFPVEYYQSPAVIVVNAKDKNIVTGKDLSGKKVGVISASTYEAYLNKDLVIEGAEDKPLSYPFESVQVAPYDNETVAFQDLALGTGVRLDAMVTNLITARERIAQDPRFKIAGDTLYAEHNVVAIEKGDPQWNAKVTEVFTQLKADGTLSKISQKWIGADISQ
;
A
#
# COMPACT_ATOMS: atom_id res chain seq x y z
N MET A 1 4.94 4.22 7.60
CA MET A 1 4.07 4.86 6.57
C MET A 1 4.87 5.10 5.30
N THR A 2 4.22 5.32 4.16
CA THR A 2 4.90 5.69 2.90
C THR A 2 5.35 7.14 2.96
N PRO A 3 6.60 7.48 2.57
CA PRO A 3 7.13 8.83 2.59
C PRO A 3 6.63 9.61 1.37
N SER A 4 5.45 10.21 1.45
CA SER A 4 4.98 11.11 0.41
C SER A 4 5.49 12.54 0.65
N LYS A 5 5.61 13.32 -0.44
CA LYS A 5 6.06 14.71 -0.36
C LYS A 5 5.21 15.55 0.61
N ALA A 6 3.89 15.37 0.59
CA ALA A 6 2.99 16.05 1.52
C ALA A 6 3.27 15.70 3.00
N ARG A 7 3.62 14.44 3.28
CA ARG A 7 3.96 13.99 4.63
C ARG A 7 5.35 14.47 5.05
N ALA A 8 6.28 14.65 4.10
CA ALA A 8 7.61 15.17 4.36
C ALA A 8 7.62 16.64 4.81
N GLU A 9 6.53 17.37 4.63
CA GLU A 9 6.39 18.72 5.18
C GLU A 9 6.28 18.72 6.71
N VAL A 10 5.74 17.64 7.30
CA VAL A 10 5.43 17.53 8.74
C VAL A 10 6.33 16.53 9.46
N PHE A 11 6.78 15.48 8.78
CA PHE A 11 7.56 14.39 9.37
C PHE A 11 8.96 14.30 8.79
N ASP A 12 9.88 13.76 9.61
CA ASP A 12 11.16 13.21 9.17
C ASP A 12 11.03 11.70 8.97
N PHE A 13 11.78 11.16 8.01
CA PHE A 13 11.77 9.74 7.63
C PHE A 13 13.16 9.14 7.78
N PRO A 14 13.62 8.84 9.01
CA PRO A 14 14.99 8.44 9.27
C PRO A 14 15.39 7.12 8.63
N VAL A 15 14.46 6.19 8.45
CA VAL A 15 14.79 4.85 7.95
C VAL A 15 13.59 4.15 7.32
N GLU A 16 13.86 3.50 6.19
CA GLU A 16 12.97 2.49 5.60
C GLU A 16 13.24 1.14 6.26
N TYR A 17 12.18 0.40 6.62
CA TYR A 17 12.31 -0.86 7.32
C TYR A 17 11.55 -2.03 6.69
N TYR A 18 10.59 -1.78 5.78
CA TYR A 18 9.99 -2.80 4.94
C TYR A 18 9.31 -2.22 3.69
N GLN A 19 9.08 -3.10 2.71
CA GLN A 19 8.33 -2.76 1.50
C GLN A 19 7.07 -3.63 1.42
N SER A 20 5.96 -3.01 1.04
CA SER A 20 4.72 -3.72 0.76
C SER A 20 4.12 -3.18 -0.53
N PRO A 21 4.07 -3.97 -1.60
CA PRO A 21 3.50 -3.52 -2.86
C PRO A 21 2.01 -3.20 -2.74
N ALA A 22 1.56 -2.17 -3.45
CA ALA A 22 0.15 -1.89 -3.67
C ALA A 22 -0.43 -2.88 -4.67
N VAL A 23 -1.55 -3.50 -4.33
CA VAL A 23 -2.20 -4.53 -5.14
C VAL A 23 -3.69 -4.26 -5.34
N ILE A 24 -4.24 -4.81 -6.40
CA ILE A 24 -5.67 -4.80 -6.70
C ILE A 24 -6.30 -6.03 -6.09
N VAL A 25 -7.33 -5.84 -5.29
CA VAL A 25 -8.18 -6.93 -4.78
C VAL A 25 -9.55 -6.83 -5.44
N VAL A 26 -10.04 -7.97 -5.92
CA VAL A 26 -11.36 -8.09 -6.54
C VAL A 26 -12.15 -9.22 -5.90
N ASN A 27 -13.46 -9.25 -6.17
CA ASN A 27 -14.26 -10.44 -5.84
C ASN A 27 -13.73 -11.65 -6.63
N ALA A 28 -13.60 -12.80 -5.99
CA ALA A 28 -13.01 -13.99 -6.59
C ALA A 28 -13.75 -14.47 -7.86
N LYS A 29 -15.05 -14.14 -7.98
CA LYS A 29 -15.89 -14.45 -9.16
C LYS A 29 -15.69 -13.46 -10.30
N ASP A 30 -15.03 -12.31 -10.05
CA ASP A 30 -14.76 -11.34 -11.10
C ASP A 30 -13.81 -11.92 -12.15
N LYS A 31 -14.13 -11.69 -13.42
CA LYS A 31 -13.33 -12.12 -14.58
C LYS A 31 -12.92 -10.94 -15.48
N ASN A 32 -13.36 -9.74 -15.14
CA ASN A 32 -13.20 -8.55 -15.98
C ASN A 32 -11.97 -7.73 -15.59
N ILE A 33 -11.59 -7.75 -14.32
CA ILE A 33 -10.39 -7.05 -13.83
C ILE A 33 -9.28 -8.07 -13.65
N VAL A 34 -8.36 -8.08 -14.61
CA VAL A 34 -7.22 -9.02 -14.69
C VAL A 34 -5.89 -8.28 -14.54
N THR A 35 -5.86 -7.01 -14.92
CA THR A 35 -4.67 -6.15 -14.86
C THR A 35 -5.04 -4.75 -14.34
N GLY A 36 -4.04 -3.92 -14.04
CA GLY A 36 -4.26 -2.52 -13.68
C GLY A 36 -4.96 -1.69 -14.76
N LYS A 37 -4.86 -2.07 -16.03
CA LYS A 37 -5.54 -1.39 -17.15
C LYS A 37 -7.06 -1.49 -17.06
N ASP A 38 -7.54 -2.62 -16.54
CA ASP A 38 -8.97 -2.91 -16.46
C ASP A 38 -9.67 -2.10 -15.35
N LEU A 39 -8.90 -1.34 -14.55
CA LEU A 39 -9.45 -0.39 -13.59
C LEU A 39 -10.08 0.85 -14.27
N SER A 40 -9.79 1.09 -15.55
CA SER A 40 -10.35 2.24 -16.28
C SER A 40 -11.87 2.26 -16.24
N GLY A 41 -12.44 3.35 -15.73
CA GLY A 41 -13.89 3.55 -15.56
C GLY A 41 -14.51 2.76 -14.38
N LYS A 42 -13.72 2.00 -13.62
CA LYS A 42 -14.20 1.19 -12.49
C LYS A 42 -14.32 2.00 -11.22
N LYS A 43 -15.21 1.57 -10.32
CA LYS A 43 -15.33 2.09 -8.96
C LYS A 43 -14.40 1.34 -8.01
N VAL A 44 -13.36 2.02 -7.55
CA VAL A 44 -12.27 1.42 -6.79
C VAL A 44 -12.25 1.95 -5.37
N GLY A 45 -12.40 1.05 -4.40
CA GLY A 45 -12.33 1.35 -2.98
C GLY A 45 -10.89 1.54 -2.51
N VAL A 46 -10.67 2.52 -1.65
CA VAL A 46 -9.39 2.81 -0.99
C VAL A 46 -9.64 3.35 0.41
N ILE A 47 -8.62 3.33 1.25
CA ILE A 47 -8.67 4.05 2.53
C ILE A 47 -8.46 5.54 2.27
N SER A 48 -9.32 6.35 2.90
CA SER A 48 -9.27 7.81 2.85
C SER A 48 -7.91 8.34 3.33
N ALA A 49 -7.40 9.38 2.66
CA ALA A 49 -6.10 10.00 2.92
C ALA A 49 -4.89 9.04 2.83
N SER A 50 -5.06 7.91 2.14
CA SER A 50 -3.98 6.96 1.89
C SER A 50 -3.19 7.31 0.64
N THR A 51 -2.01 6.69 0.49
CA THR A 51 -1.23 6.74 -0.74
C THR A 51 -1.95 6.04 -1.91
N TYR A 52 -2.84 5.10 -1.63
CA TYR A 52 -3.68 4.44 -2.64
C TYR A 52 -4.69 5.40 -3.26
N GLU A 53 -5.32 6.25 -2.44
CA GLU A 53 -6.21 7.30 -2.91
C GLU A 53 -5.45 8.30 -3.79
N ALA A 54 -4.30 8.79 -3.32
CA ALA A 54 -3.46 9.70 -4.09
C ALA A 54 -2.96 9.06 -5.40
N TYR A 55 -2.61 7.77 -5.39
CA TYR A 55 -2.22 7.04 -6.59
C TYR A 55 -3.37 6.94 -7.61
N LEU A 56 -4.57 6.59 -7.18
CA LEU A 56 -5.73 6.48 -8.09
C LEU A 56 -6.14 7.84 -8.67
N ASN A 57 -5.93 8.91 -7.92
CA ASN A 57 -6.12 10.29 -8.39
C ASN A 57 -4.95 10.82 -9.24
N LYS A 58 -3.84 10.04 -9.35
CA LYS A 58 -2.59 10.41 -10.04
C LYS A 58 -1.85 11.59 -9.39
N ASP A 59 -2.07 11.80 -8.10
CA ASP A 59 -1.48 12.89 -7.31
C ASP A 59 -0.35 12.38 -6.38
N LEU A 60 -0.05 11.08 -6.38
CA LEU A 60 0.96 10.50 -5.51
C LEU A 60 2.37 10.89 -5.97
N VAL A 61 3.08 11.59 -5.10
CA VAL A 61 4.53 11.86 -5.23
C VAL A 61 5.24 11.22 -4.06
N ILE A 62 6.15 10.29 -4.34
CA ILE A 62 6.98 9.63 -3.32
C ILE A 62 8.20 10.52 -3.05
N GLU A 63 8.44 10.81 -1.78
CA GLU A 63 9.59 11.59 -1.34
C GLU A 63 10.90 10.88 -1.67
N GLY A 64 11.85 11.59 -2.27
CA GLY A 64 13.14 11.04 -2.68
C GLY A 64 13.09 10.13 -3.92
N ALA A 65 11.95 10.08 -4.62
CA ALA A 65 11.78 9.31 -5.84
C ALA A 65 11.13 10.15 -6.96
N GLU A 66 11.29 11.46 -6.93
CA GLU A 66 10.67 12.41 -7.86
C GLU A 66 11.10 12.16 -9.33
N ASP A 67 12.32 11.66 -9.51
CA ASP A 67 12.88 11.31 -10.85
C ASP A 67 12.36 9.96 -11.38
N LYS A 68 11.56 9.24 -10.58
CA LYS A 68 10.99 7.94 -10.95
C LYS A 68 9.46 8.04 -10.99
N PRO A 69 8.88 8.57 -12.06
CA PRO A 69 7.44 8.75 -12.13
C PRO A 69 6.72 7.41 -12.01
N LEU A 70 5.63 7.41 -11.24
CA LEU A 70 4.77 6.24 -11.09
C LEU A 70 4.07 5.93 -12.42
N SER A 71 3.93 4.64 -12.70
CA SER A 71 3.13 4.18 -13.84
C SER A 71 1.66 4.10 -13.44
N TYR A 72 0.80 4.67 -14.27
CA TYR A 72 -0.65 4.62 -14.11
C TYR A 72 -1.24 3.83 -15.29
N PRO A 73 -1.45 2.50 -15.15
CA PRO A 73 -1.91 1.67 -16.26
C PRO A 73 -3.35 1.95 -16.69
N PHE A 74 -4.12 2.69 -15.91
CA PHE A 74 -5.51 3.08 -16.15
C PHE A 74 -5.62 4.54 -16.63
N GLU A 75 -6.68 4.85 -17.35
CA GLU A 75 -6.98 6.23 -17.78
C GLU A 75 -7.63 7.05 -16.66
N SER A 76 -8.73 6.55 -16.12
CA SER A 76 -9.45 7.16 -15.00
C SER A 76 -10.16 6.09 -14.18
N VAL A 77 -10.36 6.36 -12.90
CA VAL A 77 -11.12 5.51 -11.99
C VAL A 77 -12.13 6.34 -11.19
N GLN A 78 -13.20 5.72 -10.73
CA GLN A 78 -14.10 6.33 -9.76
C GLN A 78 -13.59 5.96 -8.37
N VAL A 79 -12.85 6.86 -7.75
CA VAL A 79 -12.28 6.63 -6.42
C VAL A 79 -13.39 6.65 -5.38
N ALA A 80 -13.45 5.62 -4.56
CA ALA A 80 -14.39 5.49 -3.45
C ALA A 80 -13.61 5.41 -2.13
N PRO A 81 -13.40 6.54 -1.41
CA PRO A 81 -12.69 6.54 -0.15
C PRO A 81 -13.56 5.94 0.98
N TYR A 82 -12.91 5.20 1.87
CA TYR A 82 -13.49 4.58 3.06
C TYR A 82 -12.64 4.93 4.29
N ASP A 83 -13.28 5.18 5.41
CA ASP A 83 -12.59 5.40 6.68
C ASP A 83 -12.14 4.08 7.33
N ASN A 84 -12.72 2.96 6.88
CA ASN A 84 -12.45 1.65 7.44
C ASN A 84 -12.33 0.59 6.34
N GLU A 85 -11.20 -0.10 6.34
CA GLU A 85 -10.87 -1.12 5.35
C GLU A 85 -11.84 -2.33 5.41
N THR A 86 -12.32 -2.68 6.60
CA THR A 86 -13.29 -3.77 6.76
C THR A 86 -14.60 -3.47 6.03
N VAL A 87 -15.09 -2.21 6.10
CA VAL A 87 -16.30 -1.79 5.38
C VAL A 87 -16.08 -1.85 3.86
N ALA A 88 -14.91 -1.41 3.38
CA ALA A 88 -14.57 -1.51 1.95
C ALA A 88 -14.58 -2.98 1.46
N PHE A 89 -14.01 -3.90 2.23
CA PHE A 89 -14.06 -5.33 1.93
C PHE A 89 -15.48 -5.90 1.99
N GLN A 90 -16.32 -5.45 2.93
CA GLN A 90 -17.74 -5.86 2.98
C GLN A 90 -18.48 -5.43 1.72
N ASP A 91 -18.26 -4.22 1.24
CA ASP A 91 -18.87 -3.71 0.01
C ASP A 91 -18.36 -4.45 -1.24
N LEU A 92 -17.06 -4.76 -1.29
CA LEU A 92 -16.47 -5.58 -2.37
C LEU A 92 -17.02 -7.02 -2.38
N ALA A 93 -17.32 -7.57 -1.20
CA ALA A 93 -17.88 -8.92 -1.04
C ALA A 93 -19.28 -9.08 -1.65
N LEU A 94 -20.03 -7.98 -1.82
CA LEU A 94 -21.35 -8.02 -2.47
C LEU A 94 -21.28 -8.42 -3.95
N GLY A 95 -20.10 -8.34 -4.56
CA GLY A 95 -19.86 -8.67 -5.96
C GLY A 95 -19.55 -7.44 -6.80
N THR A 96 -18.86 -7.69 -7.91
CA THR A 96 -18.44 -6.66 -8.87
C THR A 96 -19.64 -5.86 -9.38
N GLY A 97 -19.53 -4.54 -9.39
CA GLY A 97 -20.57 -3.63 -9.90
C GLY A 97 -21.72 -3.35 -8.92
N VAL A 98 -21.78 -4.01 -7.74
CA VAL A 98 -22.83 -3.72 -6.76
C VAL A 98 -22.52 -2.43 -5.99
N ARG A 99 -21.37 -2.39 -5.32
CA ARG A 99 -20.88 -1.19 -4.62
C ARG A 99 -19.48 -0.80 -5.03
N LEU A 100 -18.60 -1.79 -5.22
CA LEU A 100 -17.24 -1.66 -5.71
C LEU A 100 -17.00 -2.67 -6.82
N ASP A 101 -16.09 -2.33 -7.73
CA ASP A 101 -15.54 -3.25 -8.71
C ASP A 101 -14.24 -3.87 -8.20
N ALA A 102 -13.41 -3.07 -7.52
CA ALA A 102 -12.12 -3.47 -6.97
C ALA A 102 -11.80 -2.66 -5.71
N MET A 103 -10.75 -3.05 -5.02
CA MET A 103 -10.13 -2.30 -3.94
C MET A 103 -8.61 -2.27 -4.15
N VAL A 104 -7.95 -1.16 -3.80
CA VAL A 104 -6.49 -1.08 -3.77
C VAL A 104 -6.04 -0.99 -2.32
N THR A 105 -5.12 -1.89 -1.95
CA THR A 105 -4.52 -1.96 -0.61
C THR A 105 -3.12 -2.55 -0.69
N ASN A 106 -2.42 -2.69 0.44
CA ASN A 106 -1.11 -3.35 0.47
C ASN A 106 -1.23 -4.88 0.37
N LEU A 107 -0.17 -5.50 -0.13
CA LEU A 107 -0.11 -6.96 -0.34
C LEU A 107 -0.32 -7.76 0.94
N ILE A 108 0.16 -7.26 2.09
CA ILE A 108 0.06 -7.97 3.38
C ILE A 108 -1.41 -8.06 3.79
N THR A 109 -2.09 -6.92 3.85
CA THR A 109 -3.53 -6.85 4.16
C THR A 109 -4.37 -7.67 3.17
N ALA A 110 -4.05 -7.58 1.87
CA ALA A 110 -4.74 -8.37 0.85
C ALA A 110 -4.62 -9.87 1.12
N ARG A 111 -3.40 -10.38 1.40
CA ARG A 111 -3.15 -11.78 1.69
C ARG A 111 -3.86 -12.26 2.96
N GLU A 112 -3.78 -11.47 4.05
CA GLU A 112 -4.49 -11.79 5.29
C GLU A 112 -6.00 -11.88 5.07
N ARG A 113 -6.57 -10.93 4.35
CA ARG A 113 -8.00 -10.91 4.06
C ARG A 113 -8.42 -12.09 3.20
N ILE A 114 -7.66 -12.44 2.16
CA ILE A 114 -7.92 -13.58 1.29
C ILE A 114 -7.81 -14.91 2.04
N ALA A 115 -6.86 -15.02 2.96
CA ALA A 115 -6.71 -16.22 3.80
C ALA A 115 -7.92 -16.44 4.73
N GLN A 116 -8.56 -15.36 5.17
CA GLN A 116 -9.76 -15.41 6.02
C GLN A 116 -11.06 -15.52 5.22
N ASP A 117 -11.08 -15.00 4.00
CA ASP A 117 -12.29 -14.91 3.18
C ASP A 117 -11.99 -15.22 1.70
N PRO A 118 -12.31 -16.43 1.23
CA PRO A 118 -12.04 -16.86 -0.14
C PRO A 118 -12.91 -16.16 -1.21
N ARG A 119 -13.79 -15.24 -0.81
CA ARG A 119 -14.54 -14.41 -1.77
C ARG A 119 -13.66 -13.38 -2.48
N PHE A 120 -12.40 -13.22 -2.08
CA PHE A 120 -11.47 -12.25 -2.66
C PHE A 120 -10.30 -12.94 -3.35
N LYS A 121 -9.70 -12.23 -4.30
CA LYS A 121 -8.42 -12.59 -4.93
C LYS A 121 -7.66 -11.33 -5.32
N ILE A 122 -6.34 -11.45 -5.46
CA ILE A 122 -5.50 -10.42 -6.07
C ILE A 122 -5.65 -10.54 -7.60
N ALA A 123 -5.77 -9.39 -8.28
CA ALA A 123 -5.81 -9.28 -9.73
C ALA A 123 -4.56 -8.57 -10.25
N GLY A 124 -3.95 -9.14 -11.28
CA GLY A 124 -2.79 -8.59 -11.97
C GLY A 124 -1.52 -8.49 -11.12
N ASP A 125 -0.60 -7.69 -11.64
CA ASP A 125 0.67 -7.39 -10.99
C ASP A 125 0.52 -6.26 -9.96
N THR A 126 1.60 -5.99 -9.23
CA THR A 126 1.66 -4.87 -8.30
C THR A 126 1.56 -3.54 -9.04
N LEU A 127 0.82 -2.58 -8.46
CA LEU A 127 0.68 -1.25 -9.05
C LEU A 127 1.94 -0.40 -8.86
N TYR A 128 2.48 -0.39 -7.64
CA TYR A 128 3.74 0.26 -7.30
C TYR A 128 4.32 -0.34 -6.03
N ALA A 129 5.62 -0.15 -5.82
CA ALA A 129 6.28 -0.51 -4.57
C ALA A 129 5.98 0.55 -3.51
N GLU A 130 5.47 0.12 -2.36
CA GLU A 130 5.22 0.99 -1.22
C GLU A 130 6.34 0.81 -0.20
N HIS A 131 7.23 1.79 -0.14
CA HIS A 131 8.31 1.85 0.83
C HIS A 131 7.76 2.33 2.16
N ASN A 132 7.93 1.55 3.21
CA ASN A 132 7.44 1.91 4.53
C ASN A 132 8.59 2.38 5.43
N VAL A 133 8.46 3.60 5.90
CA VAL A 133 9.46 4.30 6.72
C VAL A 133 8.94 4.52 8.13
N VAL A 134 9.85 4.65 9.08
CA VAL A 134 9.55 5.24 10.37
C VAL A 134 9.30 6.73 10.16
N ALA A 135 8.20 7.24 10.71
CA ALA A 135 7.89 8.66 10.67
C ALA A 135 7.98 9.23 12.08
N ILE A 136 8.71 10.31 12.23
CA ILE A 136 8.86 11.02 13.50
C ILE A 136 8.62 12.52 13.29
N GLU A 137 8.23 13.21 14.32
CA GLU A 137 8.04 14.65 14.30
C GLU A 137 9.36 15.37 13.97
N LYS A 138 9.28 16.42 13.17
CA LYS A 138 10.46 17.22 12.79
C LYS A 138 11.07 17.95 13.97
N GLY A 139 12.38 18.14 13.89
CA GLY A 139 13.11 19.03 14.81
C GLY A 139 13.85 18.31 15.94
N ASP A 140 13.87 16.96 15.96
CA ASP A 140 14.68 16.19 16.90
C ASP A 140 15.77 15.37 16.17
N PRO A 141 16.93 15.98 15.85
CA PRO A 141 18.00 15.28 15.16
C PRO A 141 18.64 14.17 16.00
N GLN A 142 18.59 14.24 17.33
CA GLN A 142 19.14 13.19 18.20
C GLN A 142 18.26 11.95 18.16
N TRP A 143 16.94 12.13 18.20
CA TRP A 143 15.98 11.03 18.04
C TRP A 143 16.06 10.41 16.65
N ASN A 144 16.13 11.24 15.60
CA ASN A 144 16.36 10.80 14.24
C ASN A 144 17.60 9.88 14.12
N ALA A 145 18.74 10.36 14.63
CA ALA A 145 19.99 9.59 14.60
C ALA A 145 19.86 8.28 15.38
N LYS A 146 19.19 8.28 16.54
CA LYS A 146 19.02 7.08 17.36
C LYS A 146 18.12 6.02 16.71
N VAL A 147 17.03 6.45 16.09
CA VAL A 147 16.12 5.57 15.33
C VAL A 147 16.89 4.95 14.15
N THR A 148 17.62 5.76 13.39
CA THR A 148 18.44 5.28 12.26
C THR A 148 19.46 4.25 12.71
N GLU A 149 20.21 4.52 13.80
CA GLU A 149 21.19 3.60 14.37
C GLU A 149 20.57 2.24 14.73
N VAL A 150 19.46 2.26 15.50
CA VAL A 150 18.80 1.04 15.96
C VAL A 150 18.28 0.20 14.79
N PHE A 151 17.59 0.80 13.83
CA PHE A 151 17.07 0.06 12.69
C PHE A 151 18.19 -0.45 11.76
N THR A 152 19.29 0.30 11.63
CA THR A 152 20.49 -0.16 10.90
C THR A 152 21.08 -1.41 11.56
N GLN A 153 21.16 -1.44 12.89
CA GLN A 153 21.61 -2.63 13.63
C GLN A 153 20.65 -3.80 13.47
N LEU A 154 19.34 -3.59 13.62
CA LEU A 154 18.32 -4.64 13.45
C LEU A 154 18.30 -5.21 12.02
N LYS A 155 18.63 -4.40 11.03
CA LYS A 155 18.81 -4.86 9.64
C LYS A 155 20.09 -5.67 9.49
N ALA A 156 21.21 -5.17 10.02
CA ALA A 156 22.52 -5.80 9.91
C ALA A 156 22.61 -7.16 10.64
N ASP A 157 21.96 -7.31 11.79
CA ASP A 157 21.94 -8.57 12.56
C ASP A 157 20.88 -9.57 12.11
N GLY A 158 20.09 -9.21 11.09
CA GLY A 158 19.04 -10.04 10.51
C GLY A 158 17.76 -10.13 11.36
N THR A 159 17.60 -9.30 12.39
CA THR A 159 16.41 -9.29 13.24
C THR A 159 15.16 -8.90 12.45
N LEU A 160 15.24 -7.88 11.59
CA LEU A 160 14.11 -7.47 10.74
C LEU A 160 13.68 -8.59 9.79
N SER A 161 14.65 -9.28 9.17
CA SER A 161 14.38 -10.43 8.29
C SER A 161 13.68 -11.55 9.05
N LYS A 162 14.14 -11.91 10.26
CA LYS A 162 13.52 -12.94 11.10
C LYS A 162 12.09 -12.58 11.51
N ILE A 163 11.84 -11.31 11.86
CA ILE A 163 10.50 -10.81 12.20
C ILE A 163 9.60 -10.90 10.96
N SER A 164 10.08 -10.42 9.82
CA SER A 164 9.36 -10.47 8.54
C SER A 164 8.99 -11.90 8.16
N GLN A 165 9.94 -12.83 8.18
CA GLN A 165 9.70 -14.26 7.92
C GLN A 165 8.65 -14.84 8.87
N LYS A 166 8.76 -14.55 10.18
CA LYS A 166 7.86 -15.08 11.20
C LYS A 166 6.41 -14.63 11.00
N TRP A 167 6.20 -13.35 10.70
CA TRP A 167 4.86 -12.75 10.72
C TRP A 167 4.22 -12.63 9.34
N ILE A 168 5.03 -12.50 8.28
CA ILE A 168 4.57 -12.27 6.90
C ILE A 168 4.77 -13.53 6.03
N GLY A 169 5.65 -14.45 6.46
CA GLY A 169 6.01 -15.63 5.68
C GLY A 169 6.99 -15.33 4.53
N ALA A 170 7.51 -14.12 4.44
CA ALA A 170 8.49 -13.68 3.45
C ALA A 170 9.35 -12.56 4.02
N ASP A 171 10.57 -12.38 3.51
CA ASP A 171 11.41 -11.25 3.88
C ASP A 171 11.05 -10.03 3.02
N ILE A 172 10.44 -9.04 3.64
CA ILE A 172 10.07 -7.76 3.04
C ILE A 172 10.89 -6.59 3.61
N SER A 173 11.93 -6.88 4.41
CA SER A 173 12.74 -5.90 5.13
C SER A 173 13.98 -5.42 4.37
N GLN A 174 14.12 -5.77 3.10
CA GLN A 174 15.29 -5.47 2.27
C GLN A 174 15.17 -4.13 1.53
#